data_59309f1c2b0bd9d3ef64f399bc1cf5a8
#
_entry.id   59309f1c2b0bd9d3ef64f399bc1cf5a8
#
_cell.length_a   1.000
_cell.length_b   1.000
_cell.length_c   1.000
_cell.angle_alpha   90.00
_cell.angle_beta   90.00
_cell.angle_gamma   90.00
#
_symmetry.space_group_name_H-M   'P 1'
#
loop_
_entity.id
_entity.type
_entity.pdbx_description
1 polymer ?
#
loop_
_entity_poly.entity_id
_entity_poly.type
_entity_poly.pdbx_seq_one_letter_code
_entity_poly.pdbx_strand_id
1 'polypeptide(L)'
;LLWESGNRNIALVTAGSPRPGGRRLRKRLKNLEHMRFVHGDDIVPGTPPWLAGYVHTHPAIQLKDESDTRFDGVADHNIGDYVTAAEKHFADKKVTL
;
A
#
# COMPACT_ATOMS: atom_id res chain seq x y z
N LEU A 1 -15.52 -13.46 1.29
CA LEU A 1 -14.23 -13.20 0.65
C LEU A 1 -13.58 -14.50 0.18
N LEU A 2 -12.94 -14.45 -0.98
CA LEU A 2 -12.26 -15.63 -1.55
C LEU A 2 -11.24 -16.22 -0.57
N TRP A 3 -10.51 -15.37 0.11
CA TRP A 3 -9.51 -15.79 1.10
C TRP A 3 -10.13 -16.58 2.25
N GLU A 4 -11.23 -16.10 2.79
CA GLU A 4 -11.93 -16.74 3.90
C GLU A 4 -12.60 -18.05 3.50
N SER A 5 -12.95 -18.21 2.22
CA SER A 5 -13.51 -19.46 1.69
C SER A 5 -12.48 -20.56 1.50
N GLY A 6 -11.20 -20.30 1.84
CA GLY A 6 -10.13 -21.28 1.75
C GLY A 6 -9.29 -21.22 0.49
N ASN A 7 -9.59 -20.28 -0.44
CA ASN A 7 -8.76 -20.11 -1.62
C ASN A 7 -7.44 -19.45 -1.24
N ARG A 8 -6.32 -20.16 -1.44
CA ARG A 8 -4.97 -19.69 -1.12
C ARG A 8 -4.15 -19.27 -2.35
N ASN A 9 -4.76 -19.33 -3.55
CA ASN A 9 -4.11 -18.91 -4.80
C ASN A 9 -4.47 -17.46 -5.16
N ILE A 10 -4.46 -16.56 -4.16
CA ILE A 10 -4.73 -15.14 -4.36
C ILE A 10 -3.63 -14.29 -3.77
N ALA A 11 -3.34 -13.21 -4.48
CA ALA A 11 -2.46 -12.14 -4.00
C ALA A 11 -3.16 -10.80 -4.19
N LEU A 12 -2.83 -9.85 -3.36
CA LEU A 12 -3.42 -8.51 -3.42
C LEU A 12 -2.34 -7.48 -3.66
N VAL A 13 -2.61 -6.53 -4.55
CA VAL A 13 -1.75 -5.36 -4.74
C VAL A 13 -2.58 -4.11 -4.54
N THR A 14 -2.11 -3.21 -3.70
CA THR A 14 -2.78 -1.94 -3.44
C THR A 14 -1.80 -0.78 -3.61
N ALA A 15 -2.34 0.38 -3.97
CA ALA A 15 -1.57 1.60 -4.12
C ALA A 15 -2.32 2.74 -3.41
N GLY A 16 -1.70 3.28 -2.35
CA GLY A 16 -2.30 4.38 -1.59
C GLY A 16 -3.57 3.99 -0.84
N SER A 17 -3.74 2.72 -0.52
CA SER A 17 -4.93 2.23 0.18
C SER A 17 -5.01 2.78 1.61
N PRO A 18 -6.17 3.23 2.08
CA PRO A 18 -6.36 3.55 3.49
C PRO A 18 -6.32 2.29 4.36
N ARG A 19 -6.31 2.50 5.67
CA ARG A 19 -6.33 1.38 6.62
C ARG A 19 -7.67 0.64 6.50
N PRO A 20 -7.65 -0.66 6.18
CA PRO A 20 -8.89 -1.37 5.79
C PRO A 20 -9.78 -1.77 6.95
N GLY A 21 -9.26 -1.82 8.17
CA GLY A 21 -10.03 -2.25 9.31
C GLY A 21 -9.20 -2.35 10.57
N GLY A 22 -9.71 -3.07 11.56
CA GLY A 22 -9.05 -3.23 12.84
C GLY A 22 -8.11 -4.43 12.91
N ARG A 23 -7.63 -4.68 14.11
CA ARG A 23 -6.67 -5.78 14.37
C ARG A 23 -7.22 -7.16 14.06
N ARG A 24 -8.54 -7.34 14.19
CA ARG A 24 -9.19 -8.62 13.86
C ARG A 24 -9.05 -8.92 12.35
N LEU A 25 -9.32 -7.93 11.49
CA LEU A 25 -9.14 -8.08 10.06
C LEU A 25 -7.67 -8.35 9.71
N ARG A 26 -6.75 -7.61 10.32
CA ARG A 26 -5.32 -7.82 10.11
C ARG A 26 -4.91 -9.24 10.45
N LYS A 27 -5.39 -9.78 11.57
CA LYS A 27 -5.08 -11.14 11.99
C LYS A 27 -5.61 -12.19 11.00
N ARG A 28 -6.80 -11.96 10.44
CA ARG A 28 -7.41 -12.87 9.47
C ARG A 28 -6.68 -12.87 8.12
N LEU A 29 -6.08 -11.76 7.74
CA LEU A 29 -5.44 -11.58 6.43
C LEU A 29 -3.91 -11.62 6.48
N LYS A 30 -3.30 -11.90 7.63
CA LYS A 30 -1.84 -11.80 7.80
C LYS A 30 -1.05 -12.71 6.86
N ASN A 31 -1.60 -13.83 6.44
CA ASN A 31 -0.95 -14.78 5.56
C ASN A 31 -1.29 -14.57 4.08
N LEU A 32 -2.17 -13.62 3.77
CA LEU A 32 -2.46 -13.25 2.40
C LEU A 32 -1.24 -12.55 1.80
N GLU A 33 -0.82 -12.95 0.61
CA GLU A 33 0.22 -12.25 -0.10
C GLU A 33 -0.30 -10.88 -0.55
N HIS A 34 0.32 -9.81 -0.04
CA HIS A 34 -0.15 -8.46 -0.27
C HIS A 34 1.04 -7.53 -0.45
N MET A 35 1.13 -6.91 -1.62
CA MET A 35 2.08 -5.84 -1.91
C MET A 35 1.35 -4.51 -1.77
N ARG A 36 1.72 -3.74 -0.74
CA ARG A 36 1.07 -2.48 -0.42
C ARG A 36 2.00 -1.32 -0.72
N PHE A 37 1.72 -0.57 -1.78
CA PHE A 37 2.53 0.56 -2.22
C PHE A 37 2.02 1.87 -1.65
N VAL A 38 2.96 2.71 -1.21
CA VAL A 38 2.70 4.08 -0.73
C VAL A 38 3.66 5.02 -1.44
N HIS A 39 3.13 6.08 -2.04
CA HIS A 39 3.91 7.06 -2.79
C HIS A 39 4.14 8.33 -1.98
N GLY A 40 5.41 8.71 -1.79
CA GLY A 40 5.79 9.97 -1.17
C GLY A 40 5.11 10.22 0.17
N ASP A 41 4.49 11.37 0.30
CA ASP A 41 3.78 11.80 1.49
C ASP A 41 2.26 11.61 1.40
N ASP A 42 1.79 10.68 0.55
CA ASP A 42 0.36 10.39 0.43
C ASP A 42 -0.28 10.22 1.81
N ILE A 43 -1.28 11.04 2.10
CA ILE A 43 -1.95 11.00 3.41
C ILE A 43 -3.01 9.92 3.51
N VAL A 44 -3.54 9.43 2.39
CA VAL A 44 -4.65 8.45 2.39
C VAL A 44 -4.30 7.17 3.13
N PRO A 45 -3.09 6.57 2.97
CA PRO A 45 -2.72 5.38 3.75
C PRO A 45 -2.71 5.60 5.27
N GLY A 46 -2.64 6.84 5.71
CA GLY A 46 -2.73 7.19 7.13
C GLY A 46 -4.15 7.33 7.65
N THR A 47 -5.14 7.06 6.81
CA THR A 47 -6.56 7.19 7.16
C THR A 47 -7.26 5.83 7.08
N PRO A 48 -8.33 5.61 7.82
CA PRO A 48 -8.71 6.31 9.04
C PRO A 48 -7.62 6.24 10.11
N PRO A 49 -7.60 7.15 11.10
CA PRO A 49 -6.52 7.18 12.11
C PRO A 49 -6.42 5.87 12.90
N TRP A 50 -5.18 5.46 13.22
CA TRP A 50 -4.96 4.27 14.04
C TRP A 50 -5.58 4.41 15.44
N LEU A 51 -5.71 5.63 15.96
CA LEU A 51 -6.38 5.90 17.25
C LEU A 51 -7.86 5.50 17.22
N ALA A 52 -8.48 5.44 16.03
CA ALA A 52 -9.85 4.95 15.89
C ALA A 52 -9.92 3.43 15.74
N GLY A 53 -8.79 2.72 15.90
CA GLY A 53 -8.74 1.25 15.84
C GLY A 53 -8.45 0.69 14.47
N TYR A 54 -8.20 1.53 13.47
CA TYR A 54 -7.88 1.08 12.11
C TYR A 54 -6.39 0.81 11.96
N VAL A 55 -6.05 -0.30 11.33
CA VAL A 55 -4.66 -0.70 11.09
C VAL A 55 -4.48 -1.25 9.67
N HIS A 56 -3.25 -1.19 9.17
CA HIS A 56 -2.90 -1.88 7.93
C HIS A 56 -2.64 -3.36 8.20
N THR A 57 -2.89 -4.19 7.18
CA THR A 57 -2.70 -5.63 7.28
C THR A 57 -1.26 -6.05 7.00
N HIS A 58 -0.52 -5.24 6.23
CA HIS A 58 0.83 -5.57 5.77
C HIS A 58 1.72 -4.31 5.77
N PRO A 59 3.05 -4.48 5.83
CA PRO A 59 3.98 -3.35 5.73
C PRO A 59 3.86 -2.64 4.38
N ALA A 60 4.23 -1.36 4.36
CA ALA A 60 4.25 -0.58 3.14
C ALA A 60 5.51 -0.82 2.34
N ILE A 61 5.38 -0.84 1.01
CA ILE A 61 6.49 -0.66 0.09
C ILE A 61 6.49 0.82 -0.27
N GLN A 62 7.46 1.57 0.27
CA GLN A 62 7.51 3.02 0.11
C GLN A 62 8.10 3.37 -1.25
N LEU A 63 7.36 4.15 -2.04
CA LEU A 63 7.82 4.68 -3.32
C LEU A 63 8.28 6.13 -3.12
N LYS A 64 9.40 6.48 -3.75
CA LYS A 64 9.90 7.86 -3.70
C LYS A 64 9.06 8.78 -4.54
N ASP A 65 8.83 10.00 -4.03
CA ASP A 65 8.34 11.10 -4.83
C ASP A 65 9.52 11.73 -5.57
N GLU A 66 9.56 11.55 -6.88
CA GLU A 66 10.65 12.04 -7.72
C GLU A 66 10.45 13.49 -8.16
N SER A 67 9.25 14.01 -8.01
CA SER A 67 8.88 15.29 -8.59
C SER A 67 8.89 16.45 -7.60
N ASP A 68 8.91 16.18 -6.29
CA ASP A 68 8.74 17.23 -5.31
C ASP A 68 9.48 16.93 -4.03
N THR A 69 9.96 18.01 -3.40
CA THR A 69 10.60 17.99 -2.09
C THR A 69 9.67 18.51 -1.00
N ARG A 70 8.45 18.89 -1.36
CA ARG A 70 7.47 19.46 -0.43
C ARG A 70 6.47 18.41 0.01
N PHE A 71 5.87 18.65 1.17
CA PHE A 71 4.73 17.87 1.61
C PHE A 71 3.52 18.19 0.71
N ASP A 72 3.08 17.20 -0.05
CA ASP A 72 1.94 17.29 -0.94
C ASP A 72 1.05 16.05 -0.83
N GLY A 73 0.67 15.74 0.41
CA GLY A 73 0.00 14.50 0.75
C GLY A 73 -1.24 14.16 -0.07
N VAL A 74 -1.99 15.17 -0.54
CA VAL A 74 -3.16 14.93 -1.39
C VAL A 74 -2.74 14.66 -2.83
N ALA A 75 -1.77 15.44 -3.34
CA ALA A 75 -1.25 15.23 -4.70
C ALA A 75 -0.57 13.87 -4.84
N ASP A 76 0.10 13.39 -3.80
CA ASP A 76 0.80 12.10 -3.82
C ASP A 76 -0.16 10.90 -3.93
N HIS A 77 -1.45 11.12 -3.78
CA HIS A 77 -2.46 10.07 -3.97
C HIS A 77 -2.87 9.88 -5.44
N ASN A 78 -2.26 10.59 -6.37
CA ASN A 78 -2.56 10.46 -7.79
C ASN A 78 -2.09 9.09 -8.31
N ILE A 79 -3.00 8.33 -8.94
CA ILE A 79 -2.69 6.98 -9.41
C ILE A 79 -1.61 6.96 -10.50
N GLY A 80 -1.57 7.99 -11.35
CA GLY A 80 -0.53 8.11 -12.37
C GLY A 80 0.86 8.24 -11.77
N ASP A 81 0.98 8.97 -10.67
CA ASP A 81 2.24 9.11 -9.95
C ASP A 81 2.66 7.79 -9.31
N TYR A 82 1.70 7.00 -8.82
CA TYR A 82 1.98 5.66 -8.31
C TYR A 82 2.55 4.76 -9.39
N VAL A 83 1.98 4.77 -10.59
CA VAL A 83 2.47 3.96 -11.69
C VAL A 83 3.90 4.34 -12.04
N THR A 84 4.18 5.63 -12.21
CA THR A 84 5.51 6.12 -12.55
C THR A 84 6.54 5.78 -11.46
N ALA A 85 6.18 6.03 -10.22
CA ALA A 85 7.06 5.74 -9.09
C ALA A 85 7.33 4.25 -8.92
N ALA A 86 6.33 3.40 -9.15
CA ALA A 86 6.48 1.95 -9.10
C ALA A 86 7.39 1.45 -10.21
N GLU A 87 7.23 1.94 -11.43
CA GLU A 87 8.10 1.58 -12.55
C GLU A 87 9.56 1.90 -12.23
N LYS A 88 9.83 3.07 -11.68
CA LYS A 88 11.18 3.47 -11.31
C LYS A 88 11.72 2.63 -10.15
N HIS A 89 10.92 2.35 -9.16
CA HIS A 89 11.30 1.52 -8.02
C HIS A 89 11.81 0.16 -8.46
N PHE A 90 11.09 -0.50 -9.36
CA PHE A 90 11.49 -1.82 -9.86
C PHE A 90 12.68 -1.74 -10.83
N ALA A 91 12.77 -0.69 -11.63
CA ALA A 91 13.92 -0.49 -12.52
C ALA A 91 15.22 -0.30 -11.72
N ASP A 92 15.17 0.52 -10.66
CA ASP A 92 16.33 0.81 -9.82
C ASP A 92 16.81 -0.43 -9.05
N LYS A 93 15.91 -1.35 -8.75
CA LYS A 93 16.26 -2.59 -8.04
C LYS A 93 16.84 -3.67 -8.94
N LYS A 94 16.84 -3.46 -10.25
CA LYS A 94 17.31 -4.45 -11.23
C LYS A 94 16.74 -5.83 -10.91
N VAL A 95 15.44 -5.95 -10.96
CA VAL A 95 14.79 -7.22 -10.70
C VAL A 95 15.25 -8.20 -11.79
N THR A 96 16.16 -9.07 -11.44
CA THR A 96 16.54 -10.18 -12.29
C THR A 96 15.54 -11.30 -12.09
N LEU A 97 14.80 -11.54 -13.09
CA LEU A 97 13.91 -12.68 -13.11
C LEU A 97 14.67 -13.95 -13.43
#